data_0a3243e8d1c8010702fb0ca704c252da
#
_entry.id   0a3243e8d1c8010702fb0ca704c252da
#
_cell.length_a   1.000
_cell.length_b   1.000
_cell.length_c   1.000
_cell.angle_alpha   90.00
_cell.angle_beta   90.00
_cell.angle_gamma   90.00
#
_symmetry.space_group_name_H-M   'P 1'
#
loop_
_entity.id
_entity.type
_entity.pdbx_description
1 polymer ?
#
loop_
_entity_poly.entity_id
_entity_poly.type
_entity_poly.pdbx_seq_one_letter_code
_entity_poly.pdbx_strand_id
1 'polypeptide(L)'
;MTAISEDTLHTLAGFKGEGTPVTTCYLDVDGRRLLTQRDIDHELDGVLRTARVRANGTSSLAKDLDRIESYVHGGFERSRVRGLALFSCASKGLWEVVPLPVRVRSRVVVNDQPAVGQLEAIAQEQRRFGVLLVDRQRARMFVFELDELVEHTEAMGESTRDYDLRGEKERGDTSGHTDALAATHVKAAAALAFAVYKDTGFDHLCIGAPDDLVRDVEAALHPYLRERLAGPIQVTPQASVDAITTAVGKVEEATERAKEAGLVARMIDVLGTGGKAVSGLGPVLGALSERRVETMLVSHGYSEEGWRCESTGALFATRPHRDDDLDVHGRIGALLRY
;
A
#
# COMPACT_ATOMS: atom_id res chain seq x y z
N MET A 1 -7.84 9.21 -10.59
CA MET A 1 -8.66 8.26 -9.77
C MET A 1 -8.63 8.71 -8.34
N THR A 2 -9.75 8.61 -7.65
CA THR A 2 -9.91 9.17 -6.31
C THR A 2 -9.16 8.28 -5.33
N ALA A 3 -8.13 8.80 -4.68
CA ALA A 3 -7.59 8.21 -3.45
C ALA A 3 -8.77 7.88 -2.52
N ILE A 4 -8.64 6.83 -1.72
CA ILE A 4 -9.65 6.50 -0.71
C ILE A 4 -9.87 7.76 0.12
N SER A 5 -11.03 8.42 -0.04
CA SER A 5 -11.23 9.70 0.64
C SER A 5 -11.47 9.47 2.14
N GLU A 6 -10.90 10.35 2.96
CA GLU A 6 -11.16 10.31 4.41
C GLU A 6 -12.66 10.43 4.72
N ASP A 7 -13.41 11.17 3.90
CA ASP A 7 -14.87 11.31 4.03
C ASP A 7 -15.58 9.97 3.79
N THR A 8 -15.17 9.20 2.79
CA THR A 8 -15.72 7.87 2.51
C THR A 8 -15.43 6.91 3.68
N LEU A 9 -14.19 6.90 4.17
CA LEU A 9 -13.81 6.09 5.31
C LEU A 9 -14.62 6.47 6.56
N HIS A 10 -14.72 7.77 6.85
CA HIS A 10 -15.46 8.26 8.00
C HIS A 10 -16.95 7.93 7.91
N THR A 11 -17.54 8.08 6.75
CA THR A 11 -18.96 7.73 6.49
C THR A 11 -19.21 6.25 6.67
N LEU A 12 -18.36 5.39 6.12
CA LEU A 12 -18.47 3.94 6.25
C LEU A 12 -18.22 3.48 7.70
N ALA A 13 -17.20 4.02 8.38
CA ALA A 13 -16.89 3.67 9.77
C ALA A 13 -18.00 4.11 10.74
N GLY A 14 -18.68 5.22 10.44
CA GLY A 14 -19.81 5.71 11.24
C GLY A 14 -21.13 5.00 10.98
N PHE A 15 -21.26 4.23 9.89
CA PHE A 15 -22.51 3.57 9.54
C PHE A 15 -22.83 2.39 10.45
N LYS A 16 -24.10 2.31 10.90
CA LYS A 16 -24.61 1.23 11.74
C LYS A 16 -25.85 0.60 11.11
N GLY A 17 -25.85 -0.73 11.04
CA GLY A 17 -26.98 -1.50 10.54
C GLY A 17 -28.19 -1.52 11.48
N GLU A 18 -27.98 -1.26 12.80
CA GLU A 18 -29.04 -1.24 13.81
C GLU A 18 -29.92 -2.49 13.75
N GLY A 19 -29.30 -3.65 13.81
CA GLY A 19 -29.97 -4.94 13.74
C GLY A 19 -30.22 -5.44 12.30
N THR A 20 -29.84 -4.66 11.28
CA THR A 20 -29.84 -5.08 9.89
C THR A 20 -28.43 -5.40 9.46
N PRO A 21 -28.17 -6.58 8.86
CA PRO A 21 -26.81 -6.93 8.43
C PRO A 21 -26.31 -5.99 7.34
N VAL A 22 -25.05 -5.60 7.47
CA VAL A 22 -24.28 -4.87 6.46
C VAL A 22 -23.35 -5.87 5.78
N THR A 23 -23.42 -5.91 4.47
CA THR A 23 -22.58 -6.77 3.63
C THR A 23 -21.39 -5.98 3.11
N THR A 24 -20.20 -6.43 3.41
CA THR A 24 -18.96 -5.91 2.84
C THR A 24 -18.33 -6.99 1.97
N CYS A 25 -18.05 -6.67 0.72
CA CYS A 25 -17.35 -7.55 -0.22
C CYS A 25 -16.06 -6.89 -0.66
N TYR A 26 -14.93 -7.52 -0.35
CA TYR A 26 -13.66 -7.24 -0.99
C TYR A 26 -13.45 -8.26 -2.09
N LEU A 27 -13.05 -7.81 -3.27
CA LEU A 27 -12.88 -8.65 -4.45
C LEU A 27 -11.56 -8.33 -5.15
N ASP A 28 -10.70 -9.32 -5.33
CA ASP A 28 -9.52 -9.24 -6.20
C ASP A 28 -10.00 -9.17 -7.66
N VAL A 29 -9.60 -8.12 -8.37
CA VAL A 29 -9.91 -7.92 -9.78
C VAL A 29 -8.66 -7.59 -10.58
N ASP A 30 -7.48 -7.90 -10.04
CA ASP A 30 -6.19 -7.60 -10.66
C ASP A 30 -6.07 -8.27 -12.03
N GLY A 31 -6.08 -7.45 -13.09
CA GLY A 31 -5.96 -7.90 -14.47
C GLY A 31 -4.65 -8.63 -14.81
N ARG A 32 -3.66 -8.59 -13.92
CA ARG A 32 -2.43 -9.40 -14.04
C ARG A 32 -2.67 -10.88 -13.71
N ARG A 33 -3.71 -11.19 -12.96
CA ARG A 33 -4.11 -12.53 -12.54
C ARG A 33 -5.42 -12.98 -13.19
N LEU A 34 -6.41 -12.11 -13.16
CA LEU A 34 -7.76 -12.35 -13.63
C LEU A 34 -7.93 -11.64 -14.97
N LEU A 35 -7.49 -12.32 -16.03
CA LEU A 35 -7.40 -11.74 -17.37
C LEU A 35 -8.77 -11.46 -18.01
N THR A 36 -9.75 -12.29 -17.72
CA THR A 36 -11.07 -12.21 -18.31
C THR A 36 -12.16 -11.86 -17.28
N GLN A 37 -13.30 -11.38 -17.75
CA GLN A 37 -14.47 -11.17 -16.89
C GLN A 37 -14.91 -12.48 -16.23
N ARG A 38 -14.80 -13.61 -16.93
CA ARG A 38 -15.14 -14.93 -16.38
C ARG A 38 -14.28 -15.32 -15.17
N ASP A 39 -13.02 -14.92 -15.16
CA ASP A 39 -12.13 -15.19 -14.02
C ASP A 39 -12.61 -14.42 -12.79
N ILE A 40 -13.04 -13.16 -12.98
CA ILE A 40 -13.60 -12.32 -11.92
C ILE A 40 -14.94 -12.88 -11.43
N ASP A 41 -15.80 -13.28 -12.34
CA ASP A 41 -17.10 -13.89 -12.02
C ASP A 41 -16.89 -15.16 -11.19
N HIS A 42 -15.91 -15.98 -11.55
CA HIS A 42 -15.59 -17.21 -10.82
C HIS A 42 -15.05 -16.92 -9.40
N GLU A 43 -14.20 -15.91 -9.26
CA GLU A 43 -13.67 -15.44 -7.97
C GLU A 43 -14.81 -14.92 -7.08
N LEU A 44 -15.72 -14.12 -7.66
CA LEU A 44 -16.92 -13.60 -6.99
C LEU A 44 -17.83 -14.73 -6.52
N ASP A 45 -18.17 -15.68 -7.41
CA ASP A 45 -19.01 -16.83 -7.11
C ASP A 45 -18.46 -17.65 -5.94
N GLY A 46 -17.13 -17.78 -5.86
CA GLY A 46 -16.44 -18.46 -4.78
C GLY A 46 -16.74 -17.84 -3.42
N VAL A 47 -16.63 -16.52 -3.30
CA VAL A 47 -16.86 -15.80 -2.03
C VAL A 47 -18.33 -15.64 -1.71
N LEU A 48 -19.19 -15.41 -2.71
CA LEU A 48 -20.64 -15.27 -2.52
C LEU A 48 -21.30 -16.57 -2.10
N ARG A 49 -20.84 -17.71 -2.61
CA ARG A 49 -21.37 -19.04 -2.25
C ARG A 49 -21.30 -19.28 -0.75
N THR A 50 -20.15 -18.98 -0.15
CA THR A 50 -19.98 -19.12 1.30
C THR A 50 -20.89 -18.18 2.08
N ALA A 51 -21.04 -16.94 1.62
CA ALA A 51 -21.94 -15.96 2.25
C ALA A 51 -23.42 -16.36 2.10
N ARG A 52 -23.84 -16.88 0.94
CA ARG A 52 -25.21 -17.36 0.69
C ARG A 52 -25.59 -18.55 1.58
N VAL A 53 -24.66 -19.48 1.83
CA VAL A 53 -24.92 -20.59 2.77
C VAL A 53 -25.19 -20.07 4.19
N ARG A 54 -24.49 -19.02 4.62
CA ARG A 54 -24.74 -18.37 5.92
C ARG A 54 -26.01 -17.52 5.94
N ALA A 55 -26.47 -17.06 4.79
CA ALA A 55 -27.64 -16.20 4.61
C ALA A 55 -28.99 -16.92 4.76
N ASN A 56 -28.99 -18.25 4.96
CA ASN A 56 -30.22 -19.06 5.01
C ASN A 56 -31.29 -18.44 5.93
N GLY A 57 -32.29 -17.76 5.30
CA GLY A 57 -33.45 -17.18 5.97
C GLY A 57 -33.48 -15.65 6.08
N THR A 58 -32.43 -14.92 5.74
CA THR A 58 -32.39 -13.44 5.86
C THR A 58 -32.57 -12.78 4.48
N SER A 59 -33.80 -12.34 4.15
CA SER A 59 -34.13 -11.76 2.84
C SER A 59 -33.38 -10.45 2.51
N SER A 60 -32.95 -9.68 3.53
CA SER A 60 -32.14 -8.46 3.33
C SER A 60 -30.74 -8.79 2.83
N LEU A 61 -30.09 -9.80 3.41
CA LEU A 61 -28.77 -10.24 3.00
C LEU A 61 -28.74 -10.77 1.58
N ALA A 62 -29.79 -11.53 1.17
CA ALA A 62 -29.90 -12.02 -0.20
C ALA A 62 -29.93 -10.87 -1.20
N LYS A 63 -30.67 -9.79 -0.93
CA LYS A 63 -30.73 -8.58 -1.79
C LYS A 63 -29.37 -7.88 -1.89
N ASP A 64 -28.61 -7.83 -0.80
CA ASP A 64 -27.27 -7.23 -0.81
C ASP A 64 -26.31 -8.05 -1.68
N LEU A 65 -26.33 -9.38 -1.54
CA LEU A 65 -25.49 -10.27 -2.35
C LEU A 65 -25.85 -10.20 -3.83
N ASP A 66 -27.16 -10.19 -4.16
CA ASP A 66 -27.63 -10.07 -5.55
C ASP A 66 -27.26 -8.70 -6.16
N ARG A 67 -27.26 -7.64 -5.36
CA ARG A 67 -26.82 -6.30 -5.79
C ARG A 67 -25.33 -6.25 -6.11
N ILE A 68 -24.49 -6.85 -5.25
CA ILE A 68 -23.06 -6.98 -5.46
C ILE A 68 -22.77 -7.78 -6.73
N GLU A 69 -23.41 -8.94 -6.88
CA GLU A 69 -23.28 -9.80 -8.05
C GLU A 69 -23.67 -9.07 -9.33
N SER A 70 -24.84 -8.41 -9.33
CA SER A 70 -25.34 -7.64 -10.49
C SER A 70 -24.38 -6.52 -10.89
N TYR A 71 -23.76 -5.83 -9.91
CA TYR A 71 -22.80 -4.77 -10.21
C TYR A 71 -21.53 -5.32 -10.88
N VAL A 72 -20.96 -6.38 -10.36
CA VAL A 72 -19.73 -6.96 -10.90
C VAL A 72 -19.96 -7.60 -12.27
N HIS A 73 -21.07 -8.33 -12.45
CA HIS A 73 -21.45 -8.90 -13.75
C HIS A 73 -21.83 -7.85 -14.79
N GLY A 74 -22.38 -6.70 -14.35
CA GLY A 74 -22.70 -5.57 -15.24
C GLY A 74 -21.46 -4.90 -15.84
N GLY A 75 -20.28 -5.24 -15.33
CA GLY A 75 -19.01 -4.68 -15.74
C GLY A 75 -18.73 -3.33 -15.07
N PHE A 76 -17.47 -3.05 -14.85
CA PHE A 76 -16.96 -1.80 -14.30
C PHE A 76 -15.67 -1.38 -15.03
N GLU A 77 -15.28 -0.12 -14.91
CA GLU A 77 -14.02 0.36 -15.47
C GLU A 77 -12.84 -0.34 -14.77
N ARG A 78 -12.09 -1.12 -15.53
CA ARG A 78 -10.99 -1.95 -15.03
C ARG A 78 -9.62 -1.26 -15.10
N SER A 79 -9.54 -0.13 -15.80
CA SER A 79 -8.28 0.60 -15.91
C SER A 79 -7.79 1.00 -14.53
N ARG A 80 -6.60 0.54 -14.16
CA ARG A 80 -5.96 0.86 -12.89
C ARG A 80 -6.69 0.36 -11.63
N VAL A 81 -7.68 -0.54 -11.76
CA VAL A 81 -8.38 -1.16 -10.63
C VAL A 81 -7.84 -2.57 -10.42
N ARG A 82 -7.29 -2.83 -9.23
CA ARG A 82 -6.74 -4.13 -8.84
C ARG A 82 -7.57 -4.83 -7.77
N GLY A 83 -8.37 -4.06 -7.05
CA GLY A 83 -9.32 -4.54 -6.06
C GLY A 83 -10.61 -3.73 -6.06
N LEU A 84 -11.68 -4.32 -5.57
CA LEU A 84 -12.94 -3.63 -5.29
C LEU A 84 -13.32 -3.83 -3.83
N ALA A 85 -13.79 -2.77 -3.19
CA ALA A 85 -14.49 -2.85 -1.92
C ALA A 85 -15.93 -2.38 -2.14
N LEU A 86 -16.90 -3.27 -1.87
CA LEU A 86 -18.32 -3.01 -2.04
C LEU A 86 -19.02 -3.13 -0.69
N PHE A 87 -19.81 -2.12 -0.35
CA PHE A 87 -20.55 -2.05 0.90
C PHE A 87 -22.04 -1.93 0.58
N SER A 88 -22.85 -2.83 1.12
CA SER A 88 -24.30 -2.87 0.86
C SER A 88 -25.08 -3.10 2.13
N CYS A 89 -26.14 -2.31 2.31
CA CYS A 89 -27.22 -2.56 3.25
C CYS A 89 -28.50 -2.01 2.61
N ALA A 90 -29.16 -2.84 1.79
CA ALA A 90 -30.29 -2.42 0.97
C ALA A 90 -31.44 -1.85 1.79
N SER A 91 -31.69 -2.37 2.99
CA SER A 91 -32.74 -1.90 3.91
C SER A 91 -32.47 -0.53 4.52
N LYS A 92 -31.22 -0.09 4.58
CA LYS A 92 -30.82 1.22 5.09
C LYS A 92 -30.30 2.16 3.99
N GLY A 93 -30.37 1.73 2.73
CA GLY A 93 -29.96 2.53 1.57
C GLY A 93 -28.46 2.65 1.36
N LEU A 94 -27.62 1.93 2.13
CA LEU A 94 -26.18 1.94 1.90
C LEU A 94 -25.85 1.23 0.58
N TRP A 95 -25.10 1.90 -0.25
CA TRP A 95 -24.41 1.36 -1.40
C TRP A 95 -23.18 2.19 -1.70
N GLU A 96 -22.03 1.63 -1.46
CA GLU A 96 -20.76 2.28 -1.74
C GLU A 96 -19.84 1.31 -2.46
N VAL A 97 -19.18 1.77 -3.50
CA VAL A 97 -18.21 1.01 -4.28
C VAL A 97 -16.91 1.80 -4.33
N VAL A 98 -15.87 1.23 -3.78
CA VAL A 98 -14.54 1.84 -3.74
C VAL A 98 -13.59 1.02 -4.62
N PRO A 99 -13.20 1.54 -5.80
CA PRO A 99 -12.16 0.94 -6.60
C PRO A 99 -10.80 1.14 -5.92
N LEU A 100 -10.01 0.08 -5.88
CA LEU A 100 -8.73 0.05 -5.19
C LEU A 100 -7.60 -0.16 -6.20
N PRO A 101 -6.54 0.63 -6.17
CA PRO A 101 -5.37 0.47 -7.04
C PRO A 101 -4.46 -0.67 -6.59
N VAL A 102 -4.71 -1.21 -5.41
CA VAL A 102 -3.98 -2.34 -4.84
C VAL A 102 -4.83 -3.61 -4.86
N ARG A 103 -4.15 -4.75 -4.88
CA ARG A 103 -4.78 -6.04 -4.78
C ARG A 103 -5.33 -6.26 -3.36
N VAL A 104 -6.50 -6.89 -3.27
CA VAL A 104 -7.14 -7.24 -2.00
C VAL A 104 -7.42 -8.74 -1.95
N ARG A 105 -7.58 -9.28 -0.75
CA ARG A 105 -8.05 -10.65 -0.59
C ARG A 105 -9.57 -10.71 -0.76
N SER A 106 -10.03 -11.54 -1.70
CA SER A 106 -11.46 -11.74 -1.94
C SER A 106 -12.13 -12.36 -0.71
N ARG A 107 -13.14 -11.68 -0.19
CA ARG A 107 -13.93 -12.14 0.96
C ARG A 107 -15.24 -11.39 1.07
N VAL A 108 -16.24 -12.03 1.65
CA VAL A 108 -17.47 -11.38 2.08
C VAL A 108 -17.56 -11.41 3.61
N VAL A 109 -17.82 -10.26 4.18
CA VAL A 109 -18.04 -10.08 5.62
C VAL A 109 -19.46 -9.57 5.82
N VAL A 110 -20.22 -10.22 6.69
CA VAL A 110 -21.57 -9.80 7.08
C VAL A 110 -21.53 -9.47 8.56
N ASN A 111 -21.82 -8.21 8.90
CA ASN A 111 -21.73 -7.71 10.25
C ASN A 111 -22.79 -6.63 10.48
N ASP A 112 -22.89 -6.09 11.70
CA ASP A 112 -23.73 -4.93 12.03
C ASP A 112 -23.17 -3.58 11.52
N GLN A 113 -21.92 -3.58 11.08
CA GLN A 113 -21.21 -2.41 10.57
C GLN A 113 -20.38 -2.79 9.33
N PRO A 114 -20.09 -1.84 8.43
CA PRO A 114 -19.12 -2.06 7.35
C PRO A 114 -17.77 -2.53 7.89
N ALA A 115 -17.18 -3.52 7.25
CA ALA A 115 -15.85 -4.02 7.60
C ALA A 115 -14.77 -3.17 6.92
N VAL A 116 -14.50 -1.98 7.44
CA VAL A 116 -13.60 -0.98 6.83
C VAL A 116 -12.12 -1.22 7.11
N GLY A 117 -11.75 -2.14 8.01
CA GLY A 117 -10.36 -2.30 8.45
C GLY A 117 -9.35 -2.56 7.33
N GLN A 118 -9.73 -3.28 6.27
CA GLN A 118 -8.84 -3.46 5.11
C GLN A 118 -8.72 -2.17 4.28
N LEU A 119 -9.78 -1.38 4.20
CA LEU A 119 -9.77 -0.08 3.52
C LEU A 119 -8.94 0.94 4.31
N GLU A 120 -9.05 0.95 5.64
CA GLU A 120 -8.24 1.78 6.53
C GLU A 120 -6.75 1.41 6.45
N ALA A 121 -6.43 0.11 6.40
CA ALA A 121 -5.05 -0.34 6.22
C ALA A 121 -4.47 0.18 4.90
N ILE A 122 -5.19 0.03 3.79
CA ILE A 122 -4.78 0.55 2.48
C ILE A 122 -4.62 2.08 2.53
N ALA A 123 -5.53 2.80 3.17
CA ALA A 123 -5.46 4.25 3.29
C ALA A 123 -4.27 4.71 4.16
N GLN A 124 -3.92 3.96 5.20
CA GLN A 124 -2.74 4.23 6.04
C GLN A 124 -1.42 3.87 5.35
N GLU A 125 -1.45 2.91 4.43
CA GLU A 125 -0.31 2.49 3.62
C GLU A 125 -0.11 3.38 2.37
N GLN A 126 -0.92 4.41 2.16
CA GLN A 126 -0.76 5.38 1.07
C GLN A 126 0.56 6.14 1.23
N ARG A 127 1.63 5.52 0.75
CA ARG A 127 2.95 6.13 0.73
C ARG A 127 3.26 6.59 -0.67
N ARG A 128 3.80 7.79 -0.74
CA ARG A 128 4.33 8.33 -1.97
C ARG A 128 5.79 7.96 -2.11
N PHE A 129 6.13 7.42 -3.26
CA PHE A 129 7.50 7.14 -3.64
C PHE A 129 7.98 8.17 -4.66
N GLY A 130 9.00 8.94 -4.28
CA GLY A 130 9.78 9.73 -5.20
C GLY A 130 10.78 8.83 -5.93
N VAL A 131 10.99 9.05 -7.22
CA VAL A 131 11.97 8.34 -8.03
C VAL A 131 12.80 9.35 -8.79
N LEU A 132 14.05 9.45 -8.44
CA LEU A 132 15.02 10.29 -9.13
C LEU A 132 15.89 9.41 -10.04
N LEU A 133 15.72 9.56 -11.34
CA LEU A 133 16.55 8.90 -12.35
C LEU A 133 17.56 9.91 -12.89
N VAL A 134 18.85 9.58 -12.81
CA VAL A 134 19.93 10.47 -13.23
C VAL A 134 20.94 9.70 -14.09
N ASP A 135 21.30 10.26 -15.22
CA ASP A 135 22.50 9.89 -15.96
C ASP A 135 23.38 11.14 -16.16
N ARG A 136 24.39 11.06 -16.99
CA ARG A 136 25.32 12.19 -17.23
C ARG A 136 24.69 13.38 -17.97
N GLN A 137 23.49 13.22 -18.55
CA GLN A 137 22.86 14.22 -19.41
C GLN A 137 21.41 14.53 -19.02
N ARG A 138 20.74 13.64 -18.31
CA ARG A 138 19.32 13.75 -17.99
C ARG A 138 19.05 13.47 -16.53
N ALA A 139 18.10 14.18 -15.98
CA ALA A 139 17.49 13.86 -14.71
C ALA A 139 15.97 13.87 -14.87
N ARG A 140 15.32 12.84 -14.39
CA ARG A 140 13.86 12.73 -14.36
C ARG A 140 13.42 12.45 -12.94
N MET A 141 12.44 13.19 -12.48
CA MET A 141 11.80 12.98 -11.19
C MET A 141 10.36 12.54 -11.38
N PHE A 142 9.97 11.50 -10.66
CA PHE A 142 8.63 10.95 -10.65
C PHE A 142 8.13 10.87 -9.21
N VAL A 143 6.83 10.99 -9.03
CA VAL A 143 6.16 10.68 -7.77
C VAL A 143 5.07 9.66 -8.06
N PHE A 144 5.12 8.53 -7.36
CA PHE A 144 4.13 7.46 -7.41
C PHE A 144 3.36 7.39 -6.10
N GLU A 145 2.09 7.14 -6.21
CA GLU A 145 1.19 6.84 -5.09
C GLU A 145 0.37 5.60 -5.48
N LEU A 146 0.48 4.53 -4.69
CA LEU A 146 -0.21 3.26 -4.94
C LEU A 146 0.02 2.71 -6.38
N ASP A 147 1.27 2.65 -6.81
CA ASP A 147 1.68 2.23 -8.17
C ASP A 147 1.21 3.19 -9.30
N GLU A 148 0.57 4.33 -8.98
CA GLU A 148 0.15 5.32 -9.97
C GLU A 148 1.12 6.50 -10.04
N LEU A 149 1.39 6.96 -11.26
CA LEU A 149 2.19 8.17 -11.47
C LEU A 149 1.34 9.41 -11.13
N VAL A 150 1.74 10.13 -10.08
CA VAL A 150 1.11 11.39 -9.66
C VAL A 150 1.77 12.58 -10.33
N GLU A 151 3.09 12.59 -10.41
CA GLU A 151 3.86 13.70 -10.98
C GLU A 151 5.08 13.21 -11.76
N HIS A 152 5.41 13.94 -12.82
CA HIS A 152 6.63 13.73 -13.60
C HIS A 152 7.25 15.05 -14.00
N THR A 153 8.50 15.24 -13.66
CA THR A 153 9.30 16.42 -14.05
C THR A 153 10.63 15.99 -14.61
N GLU A 154 11.08 16.63 -15.69
CA GLU A 154 12.34 16.35 -16.35
C GLU A 154 13.24 17.58 -16.36
N ALA A 155 14.52 17.38 -16.07
CA ALA A 155 15.57 18.37 -16.29
C ALA A 155 16.63 17.79 -17.25
N MET A 156 16.96 18.55 -18.27
CA MET A 156 18.06 18.22 -19.18
C MET A 156 19.29 19.03 -18.75
N GLY A 157 20.41 18.33 -18.56
CA GLY A 157 21.72 18.99 -18.41
C GLY A 157 22.09 19.70 -19.69
N GLU A 158 22.86 20.78 -19.58
CA GLU A 158 23.45 21.41 -20.76
C GLU A 158 24.27 20.36 -21.53
N SER A 159 23.91 20.15 -22.79
CA SER A 159 24.38 19.06 -23.59
C SER A 159 25.88 19.20 -23.87
N THR A 160 26.64 18.16 -23.54
CA THR A 160 27.98 17.94 -24.11
C THR A 160 27.99 17.79 -25.66
N ARG A 161 26.80 17.86 -26.28
CA ARG A 161 26.67 17.76 -27.77
C ARG A 161 27.34 18.88 -28.53
N ASP A 162 27.55 20.06 -27.93
CA ASP A 162 28.22 21.16 -28.61
C ASP A 162 29.77 21.03 -28.69
N TYR A 163 30.34 20.08 -27.95
CA TYR A 163 31.79 19.85 -27.94
C TYR A 163 32.29 18.91 -29.05
N ASP A 164 31.46 18.01 -29.56
CA ASP A 164 31.84 17.08 -30.65
C ASP A 164 31.89 17.73 -32.03
N LEU A 165 31.36 18.95 -32.18
CA LEU A 165 31.33 19.66 -33.46
C LEU A 165 32.43 20.73 -33.62
N ARG A 166 33.19 21.04 -32.59
CA ARG A 166 34.40 21.89 -32.70
C ARG A 166 35.64 21.05 -32.65
N GLY A 167 36.08 20.71 -33.86
CA GLY A 167 37.21 19.88 -34.14
C GLY A 167 38.45 20.20 -33.32
N GLU A 168 39.15 19.15 -32.94
CA GLU A 168 40.60 19.02 -32.79
C GLU A 168 41.37 20.31 -32.48
N LYS A 169 41.65 20.55 -31.17
CA LYS A 169 42.91 21.06 -30.65
C LYS A 169 42.73 21.57 -29.24
N GLU A 170 42.87 20.66 -28.29
CA GLU A 170 43.54 20.95 -27.03
C GLU A 170 43.51 19.67 -26.19
N ARG A 171 44.55 18.86 -26.38
CA ARG A 171 44.88 17.73 -25.51
C ARG A 171 45.46 18.31 -24.22
N GLY A 172 44.64 18.44 -23.21
CA GLY A 172 45.09 18.79 -21.88
C GLY A 172 44.02 19.47 -21.06
N ASP A 173 43.12 18.75 -20.50
CA ASP A 173 42.14 19.13 -19.44
C ASP A 173 40.66 18.84 -19.74
N THR A 174 40.39 17.90 -20.64
CA THR A 174 39.00 17.50 -20.94
C THR A 174 38.35 16.69 -19.82
N SER A 175 39.12 15.98 -18.98
CA SER A 175 38.55 15.16 -17.89
C SER A 175 38.02 16.02 -16.76
N GLY A 176 38.79 17.03 -16.33
CA GLY A 176 38.36 17.92 -15.24
C GLY A 176 37.15 18.78 -15.57
N HIS A 177 36.99 19.18 -16.87
CA HIS A 177 35.83 19.93 -17.31
C HIS A 177 34.57 19.05 -17.39
N THR A 178 34.70 17.81 -17.85
CA THR A 178 33.61 16.83 -17.91
C THR A 178 33.13 16.45 -16.51
N ASP A 179 34.05 16.29 -15.55
CA ASP A 179 33.72 15.99 -14.16
C ASP A 179 33.03 17.17 -13.47
N ALA A 180 33.44 18.40 -13.76
CA ALA A 180 32.79 19.61 -13.23
C ALA A 180 31.36 19.77 -13.77
N LEU A 181 31.12 19.46 -15.05
CA LEU A 181 29.79 19.48 -15.66
C LEU A 181 28.89 18.37 -15.07
N ALA A 182 29.43 17.18 -14.89
CA ALA A 182 28.70 16.08 -14.24
C ALA A 182 28.29 16.45 -12.79
N ALA A 183 29.22 17.03 -12.02
CA ALA A 183 28.93 17.48 -10.65
C ALA A 183 27.85 18.58 -10.63
N THR A 184 27.86 19.49 -11.61
CA THR A 184 26.83 20.54 -11.73
C THR A 184 25.47 19.93 -12.05
N HIS A 185 25.44 18.95 -12.97
CA HIS A 185 24.21 18.24 -13.35
C HIS A 185 23.64 17.43 -12.17
N VAL A 186 24.46 16.74 -11.42
CA VAL A 186 24.04 16.01 -10.21
C VAL A 186 23.43 16.95 -9.16
N LYS A 187 24.04 18.13 -8.93
CA LYS A 187 23.46 19.15 -8.05
C LYS A 187 22.11 19.67 -8.54
N ALA A 188 21.99 19.88 -9.85
CA ALA A 188 20.71 20.29 -10.46
C ALA A 188 19.63 19.20 -10.30
N ALA A 189 20.00 17.92 -10.48
CA ALA A 189 19.10 16.79 -10.26
C ALA A 189 18.63 16.69 -8.79
N ALA A 190 19.54 16.87 -7.85
CA ALA A 190 19.21 16.90 -6.44
C ALA A 190 18.31 18.08 -6.06
N ALA A 191 18.54 19.26 -6.66
CA ALA A 191 17.69 20.43 -6.47
C ALA A 191 16.27 20.22 -7.04
N LEU A 192 16.17 19.56 -8.23
CA LEU A 192 14.89 19.16 -8.82
C LEU A 192 14.11 18.25 -7.88
N ALA A 193 14.74 17.19 -7.37
CA ALA A 193 14.11 16.29 -6.42
C ALA A 193 13.60 17.00 -5.18
N PHE A 194 14.37 17.97 -4.66
CA PHE A 194 13.96 18.74 -3.50
C PHE A 194 12.81 19.73 -3.81
N ALA A 195 12.78 20.30 -5.01
CA ALA A 195 11.67 21.15 -5.45
C ALA A 195 10.36 20.36 -5.52
N VAL A 196 10.38 19.20 -6.17
CA VAL A 196 9.22 18.30 -6.26
C VAL A 196 8.79 17.81 -4.87
N TYR A 197 9.75 17.48 -4.00
CA TYR A 197 9.42 17.11 -2.62
C TYR A 197 8.69 18.21 -1.86
N LYS A 198 9.04 19.47 -2.05
CA LYS A 198 8.35 20.61 -1.40
C LYS A 198 6.93 20.83 -1.91
N ASP A 199 6.70 20.53 -3.17
CA ASP A 199 5.41 20.78 -3.83
C ASP A 199 4.44 19.61 -3.60
N THR A 200 4.86 18.40 -3.95
CA THR A 200 4.01 17.20 -3.94
C THR A 200 4.16 16.37 -2.67
N GLY A 201 5.35 16.34 -2.07
CA GLY A 201 5.70 15.48 -0.95
C GLY A 201 5.84 14.00 -1.35
N PHE A 202 6.71 13.28 -0.67
CA PHE A 202 6.81 11.81 -0.73
C PHE A 202 7.51 11.28 0.51
N ASP A 203 7.23 10.02 0.87
CA ASP A 203 7.72 9.38 2.08
C ASP A 203 9.04 8.66 1.87
N HIS A 204 9.24 8.12 0.67
CA HIS A 204 10.41 7.37 0.26
C HIS A 204 10.99 7.90 -1.04
N LEU A 205 12.31 7.83 -1.19
CA LEU A 205 13.02 8.21 -2.40
C LEU A 205 13.85 7.03 -2.93
N CYS A 206 13.60 6.65 -4.17
CA CYS A 206 14.42 5.71 -4.93
C CYS A 206 15.33 6.48 -5.88
N ILE A 207 16.57 6.00 -6.05
CA ILE A 207 17.54 6.55 -7.00
C ILE A 207 17.87 5.51 -8.05
N GLY A 208 17.69 5.87 -9.32
CA GLY A 208 18.19 5.13 -10.48
C GLY A 208 19.30 5.93 -11.17
N ALA A 209 20.53 5.47 -11.04
CA ALA A 209 21.69 6.08 -11.64
C ALA A 209 22.75 5.00 -11.93
N PRO A 210 23.70 5.26 -12.87
CA PRO A 210 24.89 4.43 -13.01
C PRO A 210 25.66 4.33 -11.68
N ASP A 211 26.30 3.19 -11.41
CA ASP A 211 26.96 2.90 -10.12
C ASP A 211 28.03 3.94 -9.75
N ASP A 212 28.69 4.54 -10.73
CA ASP A 212 29.65 5.60 -10.54
C ASP A 212 29.04 6.94 -10.08
N LEU A 213 27.74 7.17 -10.38
CA LEU A 213 27.04 8.41 -10.03
C LEU A 213 26.17 8.30 -8.77
N VAL A 214 25.76 7.10 -8.36
CA VAL A 214 24.84 6.91 -7.23
C VAL A 214 25.33 7.64 -5.98
N ARG A 215 26.60 7.48 -5.61
CA ARG A 215 27.19 8.11 -4.41
C ARG A 215 27.21 9.64 -4.50
N ASP A 216 27.48 10.17 -5.70
CA ASP A 216 27.52 11.62 -5.90
C ASP A 216 26.13 12.22 -5.84
N VAL A 217 25.12 11.51 -6.39
CA VAL A 217 23.71 11.89 -6.27
C VAL A 217 23.27 11.88 -4.81
N GLU A 218 23.52 10.81 -4.07
CA GLU A 218 23.21 10.70 -2.64
C GLU A 218 23.86 11.81 -1.82
N ALA A 219 25.15 12.10 -2.10
CA ALA A 219 25.88 13.16 -1.41
C ALA A 219 25.34 14.56 -1.70
N ALA A 220 24.79 14.78 -2.90
CA ALA A 220 24.22 16.06 -3.32
C ALA A 220 22.79 16.27 -2.80
N LEU A 221 22.07 15.21 -2.38
CA LEU A 221 20.71 15.34 -1.87
C LEU A 221 20.63 16.21 -0.61
N HIS A 222 19.53 16.94 -0.51
CA HIS A 222 19.16 17.64 0.72
C HIS A 222 19.01 16.65 1.88
N PRO A 223 19.40 16.98 3.15
CA PRO A 223 19.29 16.07 4.29
C PRO A 223 17.90 15.39 4.42
N TYR A 224 16.82 16.12 4.25
CA TYR A 224 15.45 15.58 4.28
C TYR A 224 15.19 14.47 3.25
N LEU A 225 15.84 14.53 2.09
CA LEU A 225 15.72 13.48 1.08
C LEU A 225 16.60 12.27 1.40
N ARG A 226 17.78 12.49 2.01
CA ARG A 226 18.65 11.38 2.46
C ARG A 226 17.98 10.49 3.49
N GLU A 227 17.24 11.09 4.43
CA GLU A 227 16.48 10.36 5.45
C GLU A 227 15.36 9.50 4.86
N ARG A 228 14.96 9.78 3.61
CA ARG A 228 13.90 9.09 2.89
C ARG A 228 14.38 8.08 1.85
N LEU A 229 15.71 7.89 1.75
CA LEU A 229 16.25 6.92 0.80
C LEU A 229 15.74 5.51 1.11
N ALA A 230 15.00 4.93 0.17
CA ALA A 230 14.52 3.55 0.23
C ALA A 230 15.50 2.57 -0.42
N GLY A 231 16.31 3.05 -1.37
CA GLY A 231 17.35 2.27 -2.02
C GLY A 231 17.51 2.59 -3.51
N PRO A 232 18.52 2.00 -4.13
CA PRO A 232 18.74 2.15 -5.57
C PRO A 232 17.76 1.27 -6.35
N ILE A 233 17.39 1.76 -7.55
CA ILE A 233 16.63 0.99 -8.53
C ILE A 233 17.47 0.83 -9.81
N GLN A 234 17.36 -0.35 -10.44
CA GLN A 234 18.10 -0.68 -11.67
C GLN A 234 17.30 -0.22 -12.90
N VAL A 235 17.13 1.10 -13.02
CA VAL A 235 16.36 1.73 -14.10
C VAL A 235 17.08 2.99 -14.55
N THR A 236 17.14 3.19 -15.87
CA THR A 236 17.78 4.37 -16.48
C THR A 236 16.77 5.48 -16.76
N PRO A 237 17.21 6.74 -16.94
CA PRO A 237 16.31 7.84 -17.30
C PRO A 237 15.51 7.64 -18.60
N GLN A 238 15.94 6.74 -19.49
CA GLN A 238 15.26 6.44 -20.75
C GLN A 238 14.14 5.39 -20.60
N ALA A 239 14.01 4.78 -19.44
CA ALA A 239 13.02 3.73 -19.22
C ALA A 239 11.57 4.25 -19.38
N SER A 240 10.69 3.34 -19.78
CA SER A 240 9.26 3.61 -19.82
C SER A 240 8.69 3.75 -18.40
N VAL A 241 7.57 4.45 -18.29
CA VAL A 241 6.86 4.61 -17.00
C VAL A 241 6.52 3.24 -16.40
N ASP A 242 6.09 2.28 -17.22
CA ASP A 242 5.76 0.91 -16.76
C ASP A 242 6.97 0.18 -16.15
N ALA A 243 8.16 0.35 -16.75
CA ALA A 243 9.39 -0.23 -16.20
C ALA A 243 9.78 0.41 -14.88
N ILE A 244 9.59 1.72 -14.76
CA ILE A 244 9.83 2.47 -13.51
C ILE A 244 8.84 2.03 -12.45
N THR A 245 7.53 1.97 -12.75
CA THR A 245 6.48 1.50 -11.84
C THR A 245 6.79 0.09 -11.32
N THR A 246 7.20 -0.81 -12.21
CA THR A 246 7.58 -2.18 -11.82
C THR A 246 8.78 -2.20 -10.87
N ALA A 247 9.77 -1.33 -11.11
CA ALA A 247 10.95 -1.25 -10.25
C ALA A 247 10.63 -0.65 -8.86
N VAL A 248 9.77 0.38 -8.82
CA VAL A 248 9.29 1.00 -7.58
C VAL A 248 8.50 0.00 -6.75
N GLY A 249 7.56 -0.73 -7.36
CA GLY A 249 6.76 -1.74 -6.65
C GLY A 249 7.59 -2.82 -5.97
N LYS A 250 8.75 -3.19 -6.54
CA LYS A 250 9.69 -4.12 -5.86
C LYS A 250 10.34 -3.52 -4.62
N VAL A 251 10.71 -2.24 -4.68
CA VAL A 251 11.31 -1.53 -3.53
C VAL A 251 10.26 -1.30 -2.45
N GLU A 252 9.04 -0.94 -2.84
CA GLU A 252 7.90 -0.80 -1.94
C GLU A 252 7.64 -2.11 -1.18
N GLU A 253 7.50 -3.22 -1.91
CA GLU A 253 7.31 -4.55 -1.31
C GLU A 253 8.47 -4.94 -0.37
N ALA A 254 9.71 -4.65 -0.74
CA ALA A 254 10.88 -4.92 0.11
C ALA A 254 10.87 -4.04 1.38
N THR A 255 10.50 -2.77 1.25
CA THR A 255 10.42 -1.81 2.36
C THR A 255 9.34 -2.22 3.36
N GLU A 256 8.15 -2.61 2.88
CA GLU A 256 7.07 -3.09 3.75
C GLU A 256 7.45 -4.40 4.46
N ARG A 257 8.02 -5.38 3.75
CA ARG A 257 8.51 -6.62 4.39
C ARG A 257 9.56 -6.34 5.46
N ALA A 258 10.49 -5.41 5.22
CA ALA A 258 11.51 -5.07 6.21
C ALA A 258 10.88 -4.42 7.45
N LYS A 259 9.88 -3.54 7.27
CA LYS A 259 9.14 -2.90 8.36
C LYS A 259 8.34 -3.93 9.16
N GLU A 260 7.59 -4.81 8.49
CA GLU A 260 6.84 -5.90 9.13
C GLU A 260 7.76 -6.81 9.94
N ALA A 261 8.87 -7.25 9.34
CA ALA A 261 9.87 -8.07 10.03
C ALA A 261 10.46 -7.35 11.24
N GLY A 262 10.73 -6.05 11.14
CA GLY A 262 11.21 -5.22 12.25
C GLY A 262 10.19 -5.12 13.39
N LEU A 263 8.91 -4.96 13.07
CA LEU A 263 7.84 -4.93 14.08
C LEU A 263 7.67 -6.27 14.78
N VAL A 264 7.73 -7.39 14.03
CA VAL A 264 7.66 -8.75 14.59
C VAL A 264 8.86 -9.01 15.50
N ALA A 265 10.08 -8.70 15.05
CA ALA A 265 11.28 -8.85 15.86
C ALA A 265 11.20 -8.03 17.16
N ARG A 266 10.77 -6.77 17.08
CA ARG A 266 10.57 -5.91 18.26
C ARG A 266 9.52 -6.51 19.21
N MET A 267 8.42 -7.04 18.70
CA MET A 267 7.39 -7.66 19.52
C MET A 267 7.94 -8.88 20.27
N ILE A 268 8.67 -9.76 19.58
CA ILE A 268 9.27 -10.97 20.17
C ILE A 268 10.27 -10.59 21.26
N ASP A 269 11.13 -9.61 21.02
CA ASP A 269 12.10 -9.11 21.99
C ASP A 269 11.41 -8.56 23.25
N VAL A 270 10.38 -7.72 23.07
CA VAL A 270 9.61 -7.15 24.18
C VAL A 270 8.86 -8.22 24.97
N LEU A 271 8.30 -9.24 24.29
CA LEU A 271 7.68 -10.40 24.95
C LEU A 271 8.70 -11.20 25.78
N GLY A 272 9.90 -11.44 25.22
CA GLY A 272 10.96 -12.19 25.89
C GLY A 272 11.51 -11.49 27.13
N THR A 273 11.48 -10.16 27.17
CA THR A 273 11.94 -9.35 28.31
C THR A 273 10.82 -9.05 29.34
N GLY A 274 9.63 -9.57 29.14
CA GLY A 274 8.47 -9.30 30.01
C GLY A 274 7.98 -7.84 29.92
N GLY A 275 8.21 -7.19 28.77
CA GLY A 275 7.86 -5.81 28.53
C GLY A 275 6.41 -5.59 28.10
N LYS A 276 6.17 -4.45 27.46
CA LYS A 276 4.84 -3.99 27.04
C LYS A 276 4.42 -4.65 25.71
N ALA A 277 4.26 -5.96 25.69
CA ALA A 277 3.70 -6.70 24.56
C ALA A 277 2.85 -7.85 25.06
N VAL A 278 1.88 -8.25 24.26
CA VAL A 278 1.03 -9.43 24.49
C VAL A 278 0.91 -10.24 23.21
N SER A 279 0.77 -11.54 23.32
CA SER A 279 0.56 -12.45 22.21
C SER A 279 -0.59 -13.42 22.49
N GLY A 280 -1.19 -13.91 21.42
CA GLY A 280 -2.38 -14.75 21.48
C GLY A 280 -3.67 -13.95 21.59
N LEU A 281 -4.74 -14.54 21.07
CA LEU A 281 -6.01 -13.84 20.83
C LEU A 281 -6.63 -13.28 22.13
N GLY A 282 -6.69 -14.06 23.20
CA GLY A 282 -7.29 -13.64 24.48
C GLY A 282 -6.60 -12.41 25.09
N PRO A 283 -5.27 -12.43 25.32
CA PRO A 283 -4.53 -11.28 25.82
C PRO A 283 -4.63 -10.04 24.94
N VAL A 284 -4.60 -10.21 23.61
CA VAL A 284 -4.73 -9.09 22.65
C VAL A 284 -6.13 -8.49 22.72
N LEU A 285 -7.19 -9.29 22.77
CA LEU A 285 -8.56 -8.79 22.92
C LEU A 285 -8.75 -8.05 24.27
N GLY A 286 -8.14 -8.55 25.35
CA GLY A 286 -8.10 -7.86 26.64
C GLY A 286 -7.46 -6.49 26.52
N ALA A 287 -6.25 -6.41 25.93
CA ALA A 287 -5.53 -5.16 25.74
C ALA A 287 -6.27 -4.17 24.82
N LEU A 288 -6.97 -4.66 23.78
CA LEU A 288 -7.84 -3.83 22.92
C LEU A 288 -9.02 -3.26 23.71
N SER A 289 -9.69 -4.08 24.52
CA SER A 289 -10.80 -3.65 25.37
C SER A 289 -10.38 -2.57 26.39
N GLU A 290 -9.14 -2.65 26.87
CA GLU A 290 -8.53 -1.68 27.77
C GLU A 290 -7.89 -0.48 27.03
N ARG A 291 -7.95 -0.43 25.69
CA ARG A 291 -7.36 0.63 24.84
C ARG A 291 -5.85 0.82 25.05
N ARG A 292 -5.13 -0.23 25.40
CA ARG A 292 -3.67 -0.22 25.63
C ARG A 292 -2.84 -0.54 24.41
N VAL A 293 -3.42 -1.01 23.32
CA VAL A 293 -2.70 -1.39 22.11
C VAL A 293 -2.18 -0.14 21.39
N GLU A 294 -0.89 -0.13 21.08
CA GLU A 294 -0.21 0.83 20.20
C GLU A 294 -0.21 0.31 18.76
N THR A 295 0.30 -0.92 18.58
CA THR A 295 0.39 -1.58 17.28
C THR A 295 -0.10 -3.01 17.41
N MET A 296 -0.99 -3.43 16.53
CA MET A 296 -1.48 -4.79 16.46
C MET A 296 -0.87 -5.49 15.24
N LEU A 297 -0.28 -6.65 15.44
CA LEU A 297 0.27 -7.50 14.41
C LEU A 297 -0.64 -8.72 14.22
N VAL A 298 -1.04 -8.96 12.99
CA VAL A 298 -1.96 -10.05 12.64
C VAL A 298 -1.40 -10.80 11.45
N SER A 299 -1.30 -12.13 11.54
CA SER A 299 -0.85 -12.97 10.42
C SER A 299 -1.79 -12.81 9.23
N HIS A 300 -1.22 -12.79 8.03
CA HIS A 300 -2.01 -12.71 6.80
C HIS A 300 -3.08 -13.82 6.78
N GLY A 301 -4.31 -13.42 6.55
CA GLY A 301 -5.44 -14.35 6.47
C GLY A 301 -5.92 -14.90 7.80
N TYR A 302 -5.41 -14.42 8.94
CA TYR A 302 -5.94 -14.79 10.23
C TYR A 302 -7.39 -14.31 10.39
N SER A 303 -8.26 -15.22 10.79
CA SER A 303 -9.68 -14.93 11.06
C SER A 303 -10.17 -15.91 12.10
N GLU A 304 -10.81 -15.41 13.14
CA GLU A 304 -11.43 -16.20 14.19
C GLU A 304 -12.89 -15.83 14.38
N GLU A 305 -13.70 -16.81 14.69
CA GLU A 305 -15.08 -16.56 15.11
C GLU A 305 -15.10 -16.05 16.55
N GLY A 306 -15.83 -14.99 16.79
CA GLY A 306 -15.89 -14.36 18.09
C GLY A 306 -17.29 -13.81 18.42
N TRP A 307 -17.46 -13.42 19.65
CA TRP A 307 -18.67 -12.84 20.20
C TRP A 307 -18.37 -11.45 20.75
N ARG A 308 -19.28 -10.54 20.56
CA ARG A 308 -19.25 -9.22 21.21
C ARG A 308 -20.38 -9.15 22.23
N CYS A 309 -20.05 -8.84 23.48
CA CYS A 309 -21.05 -8.58 24.50
C CYS A 309 -21.79 -7.26 24.17
N GLU A 310 -23.10 -7.32 24.02
CA GLU A 310 -23.90 -6.13 23.66
C GLU A 310 -23.88 -5.05 24.76
N SER A 311 -23.79 -5.45 26.02
CA SER A 311 -23.83 -4.51 27.17
C SER A 311 -22.49 -3.85 27.47
N THR A 312 -21.35 -4.54 27.23
CA THR A 312 -20.02 -4.06 27.60
C THR A 312 -19.15 -3.76 26.39
N GLY A 313 -19.53 -4.25 25.19
CA GLY A 313 -18.70 -4.18 23.98
C GLY A 313 -17.48 -5.11 23.99
N ALA A 314 -17.29 -5.91 25.05
CA ALA A 314 -16.16 -6.80 25.19
C ALA A 314 -16.18 -7.90 24.12
N LEU A 315 -15.00 -8.22 23.59
CA LEU A 315 -14.79 -9.22 22.55
C LEU A 315 -14.28 -10.52 23.16
N PHE A 316 -14.85 -11.64 22.75
CA PHE A 316 -14.49 -12.99 23.18
C PHE A 316 -14.25 -13.87 21.97
N ALA A 317 -13.17 -14.68 22.01
CA ALA A 317 -12.86 -15.67 20.99
C ALA A 317 -13.19 -17.09 21.46
N THR A 318 -13.55 -17.95 20.54
CA THR A 318 -14.08 -19.29 20.87
C THR A 318 -13.06 -20.41 20.88
N ARG A 319 -11.85 -20.28 20.27
CA ARG A 319 -10.82 -21.33 20.29
C ARG A 319 -9.39 -20.82 20.02
N PRO A 320 -8.35 -21.45 20.61
CA PRO A 320 -6.96 -21.26 20.20
C PRO A 320 -6.58 -22.21 19.07
N HIS A 321 -5.87 -21.72 18.05
CA HIS A 321 -5.25 -22.54 17.00
C HIS A 321 -3.72 -22.43 16.99
N ARG A 322 -3.05 -23.45 16.46
CA ARG A 322 -1.59 -23.65 16.48
C ARG A 322 -0.98 -23.51 15.08
N ASP A 323 0.21 -23.01 15.09
CA ASP A 323 1.40 -23.21 14.25
C ASP A 323 1.64 -22.34 13.00
N ASP A 324 2.72 -21.56 13.14
CA ASP A 324 3.76 -21.02 12.23
C ASP A 324 4.51 -19.88 12.96
N ASP A 325 5.43 -19.08 12.51
CA ASP A 325 6.34 -18.27 13.35
C ASP A 325 5.68 -17.13 14.18
N LEU A 326 4.57 -16.55 13.69
CA LEU A 326 3.56 -15.91 14.53
C LEU A 326 2.61 -16.92 15.17
N ASP A 327 2.56 -18.15 14.67
CA ASP A 327 1.74 -19.24 15.17
C ASP A 327 2.23 -19.74 16.53
N VAL A 328 3.55 -19.72 16.78
CA VAL A 328 4.15 -19.94 18.10
C VAL A 328 3.64 -18.89 19.11
N HIS A 329 3.23 -17.72 18.64
CA HIS A 329 2.66 -16.61 19.41
C HIS A 329 1.16 -16.45 19.22
N GLY A 330 0.46 -17.43 18.59
CA GLY A 330 -1.00 -17.42 18.44
C GLY A 330 -1.51 -16.56 17.28
N ARG A 331 -0.69 -16.32 16.23
CA ARG A 331 -1.02 -15.60 14.99
C ARG A 331 -1.46 -14.13 15.15
N ILE A 332 -1.46 -13.64 16.36
CA ILE A 332 -1.81 -12.26 16.69
C ILE A 332 -1.01 -11.80 17.90
N GLY A 333 -0.50 -10.60 17.83
CA GLY A 333 0.24 -9.96 18.90
C GLY A 333 0.01 -8.48 18.93
N ALA A 334 0.37 -7.83 20.03
CA ALA A 334 0.27 -6.40 20.15
C ALA A 334 1.42 -5.82 20.98
N LEU A 335 1.92 -4.67 20.54
CA LEU A 335 2.76 -3.76 21.33
C LEU A 335 1.84 -2.80 22.09
N LEU A 336 2.14 -2.54 23.36
CA LEU A 336 1.30 -1.77 24.26
C LEU A 336 1.91 -0.39 24.53
N ARG A 337 1.05 0.61 24.73
CA ARG A 337 1.45 1.99 25.07
C ARG A 337 2.00 2.08 26.50
N TYR A 338 1.40 1.33 27.44
CA TYR A 338 1.76 1.31 28.87
C TYR A 338 1.45 -0.03 29.52
#